data_296cb8b349f9455289cc28ec1482590f
#
_entry.id   296cb8b349f9455289cc28ec1482590f
#
_cell.length_a   1.000
_cell.length_b   1.000
_cell.length_c   1.000
_cell.angle_alpha   90.00
_cell.angle_beta   90.00
_cell.angle_gamma   90.00
#
_symmetry.space_group_name_H-M   'P 1'
#
loop_
_entity.id
_entity.type
_entity.pdbx_description
1 polymer ?
#
loop_
_entity_poly.entity_id
_entity_poly.type
_entity_poly.pdbx_seq_one_letter_code
_entity_poly.pdbx_strand_id
1 'polypeptide(L)'
;MDMKKIYGLLIFILGSLMGVSCSDDGYTPSTSSVQVSSAETSIDAAGGKKDIVVTGVGITASAQDPWLNVNVKGNTVTVSADANPSRESRSTLLTVKASNGDSTLVNVSQYGMLFVLKGGNVYLNDDAQTIRVGLKHSLTVRVLSAPKWSDITVDKDSLSITVNDNNLGHWRSGYVKCQTGDVVDSFLVRQFDFNKDLAGEYYFWGYSDISSKATQQAFDAKLVKDNGQVRIELPDLGLSIPAKLDESTLSLHIYGGQYMGPFVDETSSDDPTPVTRYVWTMLWDENDGYYTWSSDYGLVGQFNYDETDNLIYTTVLKDDGAWGDHSATSLIMGYFTSSSVCSESTLVTTDKTDLTSIAYPRLQKIAGSDAKSLKAN
;
A
#
# COMPACT_ATOMS: atom_id res chain seq x y z
N MET A 1 -7.36 -11.31 12.03
CA MET A 1 -8.52 -11.26 12.97
C MET A 1 -9.78 -11.13 12.11
N ASP A 2 -10.61 -12.13 12.13
CA ASP A 2 -11.64 -12.42 11.13
C ASP A 2 -12.80 -11.42 11.17
N MET A 3 -13.02 -10.68 10.07
CA MET A 3 -14.09 -9.67 9.92
C MET A 3 -15.53 -10.24 9.91
N LYS A 4 -15.68 -11.56 10.03
CA LYS A 4 -17.01 -12.21 10.05
C LYS A 4 -17.71 -12.23 11.41
N LYS A 5 -17.07 -11.71 12.47
CA LYS A 5 -17.64 -11.73 13.85
C LYS A 5 -18.27 -10.42 14.31
N ILE A 6 -18.27 -9.36 13.49
CA ILE A 6 -18.83 -8.04 13.90
C ILE A 6 -20.29 -7.86 13.50
N TYR A 7 -20.82 -8.66 12.57
CA TYR A 7 -22.25 -8.55 12.17
C TYR A 7 -23.24 -9.32 13.06
N GLY A 8 -22.76 -10.01 14.08
CA GLY A 8 -23.61 -10.82 14.98
C GLY A 8 -24.11 -10.12 16.26
N LEU A 9 -23.68 -8.87 16.53
CA LEU A 9 -23.95 -8.25 17.83
C LEU A 9 -24.96 -7.08 17.80
N LEU A 10 -25.62 -6.84 16.68
CA LEU A 10 -26.55 -5.70 16.53
C LEU A 10 -28.02 -6.10 16.35
N ILE A 11 -28.37 -7.37 16.54
CA ILE A 11 -29.76 -7.89 16.39
C ILE A 11 -30.37 -8.40 17.72
N PHE A 12 -29.75 -8.20 18.88
CA PHE A 12 -30.24 -8.79 20.11
C PHE A 12 -30.64 -7.79 21.24
N ILE A 13 -31.10 -6.57 20.89
CA ILE A 13 -31.74 -5.66 21.86
C ILE A 13 -33.09 -5.19 21.31
N LEU A 14 -33.98 -6.14 21.03
CA LEU A 14 -35.40 -5.84 20.81
C LEU A 14 -36.26 -7.03 21.28
N GLY A 15 -36.15 -7.38 22.53
CA GLY A 15 -36.95 -8.49 23.02
C GLY A 15 -36.81 -8.76 24.49
N SER A 16 -37.16 -7.80 25.38
CA SER A 16 -37.57 -8.12 26.75
C SER A 16 -38.07 -6.88 27.49
N LEU A 17 -39.31 -6.49 27.21
CA LEU A 17 -40.13 -5.68 28.11
C LEU A 17 -41.57 -6.13 27.96
N MET A 18 -41.84 -7.33 28.45
CA MET A 18 -43.19 -7.78 28.76
C MET A 18 -43.23 -8.08 30.24
N GLY A 19 -44.05 -7.34 30.98
CA GLY A 19 -44.52 -7.76 32.27
C GLY A 19 -44.28 -6.80 33.40
N VAL A 20 -45.01 -5.69 33.43
CA VAL A 20 -45.57 -5.19 34.71
C VAL A 20 -47.05 -4.86 34.46
N SER A 21 -47.89 -5.78 34.87
CA SER A 21 -49.31 -5.55 35.06
C SER A 21 -49.49 -4.66 36.29
N CYS A 22 -50.02 -3.45 36.09
CA CYS A 22 -50.69 -2.68 37.15
C CYS A 22 -51.91 -1.99 36.58
N SER A 23 -53.05 -2.44 37.10
CA SER A 23 -54.35 -1.78 37.30
C SER A 23 -54.84 -0.79 36.26
N ASP A 24 -55.87 -1.22 35.65
CA ASP A 24 -57.11 -0.62 35.19
C ASP A 24 -57.34 0.84 35.65
N ASP A 25 -56.80 1.76 34.86
CA ASP A 25 -57.34 3.07 34.65
C ASP A 25 -57.38 3.26 33.12
N GLY A 26 -58.57 3.35 32.57
CA GLY A 26 -58.92 3.33 31.16
C GLY A 26 -58.14 4.29 30.25
N TYR A 27 -56.80 4.12 30.15
CA TYR A 27 -55.96 4.75 29.16
C TYR A 27 -56.02 3.93 27.88
N THR A 28 -56.97 4.26 27.03
CA THR A 28 -56.83 3.90 25.62
C THR A 28 -55.70 4.75 25.05
N PRO A 29 -54.56 4.15 24.66
CA PRO A 29 -53.53 4.91 23.95
C PRO A 29 -54.19 5.51 22.70
N SER A 30 -54.26 6.83 22.64
CA SER A 30 -54.75 7.50 21.43
C SER A 30 -53.75 7.18 20.31
N THR A 31 -54.12 6.31 19.39
CA THR A 31 -53.34 6.09 18.19
C THR A 31 -53.29 7.42 17.43
N SER A 32 -52.11 7.95 17.22
CA SER A 32 -51.91 9.18 16.43
C SER A 32 -52.66 9.05 15.10
N SER A 33 -53.45 10.05 14.75
CA SER A 33 -54.16 10.09 13.48
C SER A 33 -53.18 10.26 12.30
N VAL A 34 -51.92 10.59 12.59
CA VAL A 34 -50.84 10.70 11.59
C VAL A 34 -50.04 9.42 11.56
N GLN A 35 -50.19 8.63 10.53
CA GLN A 35 -49.42 7.41 10.31
C GLN A 35 -48.70 7.50 8.97
N VAL A 36 -47.48 6.97 8.92
CA VAL A 36 -46.71 6.84 7.67
C VAL A 36 -47.20 5.61 6.93
N SER A 37 -47.81 5.80 5.77
CA SER A 37 -48.30 4.70 4.93
C SER A 37 -47.21 4.13 4.04
N SER A 38 -46.32 4.99 3.54
CA SER A 38 -45.11 4.60 2.81
C SER A 38 -44.06 5.71 2.92
N ALA A 39 -42.80 5.35 2.99
CA ALA A 39 -41.74 6.32 3.10
C ALA A 39 -40.48 5.86 2.34
N GLU A 40 -40.02 6.71 1.45
CA GLU A 40 -38.66 6.69 0.94
C GLU A 40 -37.87 7.78 1.69
N THR A 41 -36.98 7.37 2.60
CA THR A 41 -36.31 8.28 3.53
C THR A 41 -34.81 8.38 3.29
N SER A 42 -34.26 7.66 2.31
CA SER A 42 -32.85 7.70 1.96
C SER A 42 -32.66 8.44 0.64
N ILE A 43 -31.92 9.54 0.68
CA ILE A 43 -31.57 10.37 -0.47
C ILE A 43 -30.14 10.04 -0.88
N ASP A 44 -29.88 9.94 -2.18
CA ASP A 44 -28.54 9.70 -2.70
C ASP A 44 -27.61 10.89 -2.43
N ALA A 45 -26.30 10.64 -2.45
CA ALA A 45 -25.29 11.69 -2.27
C ALA A 45 -25.44 12.81 -3.32
N ALA A 46 -25.86 12.48 -4.53
CA ALA A 46 -26.10 13.46 -5.59
C ALA A 46 -27.31 14.36 -5.35
N GLY A 47 -28.04 14.12 -4.25
CA GLY A 47 -29.30 14.80 -3.97
C GLY A 47 -30.48 14.13 -4.65
N GLY A 48 -31.61 14.81 -4.63
CA GLY A 48 -32.83 14.32 -5.27
C GLY A 48 -34.07 14.54 -4.41
N LYS A 49 -35.16 13.88 -4.82
CA LYS A 49 -36.48 13.99 -4.17
C LYS A 49 -36.96 12.61 -3.76
N LYS A 50 -37.66 12.56 -2.63
CA LYS A 50 -38.30 11.35 -2.09
C LYS A 50 -39.66 11.71 -1.55
N ASP A 51 -40.64 10.80 -1.69
CA ASP A 51 -42.00 11.00 -1.22
C ASP A 51 -42.31 10.14 0.02
N ILE A 52 -42.98 10.76 0.96
CA ILE A 52 -43.49 10.15 2.19
C ILE A 52 -44.98 10.34 2.19
N VAL A 53 -45.73 9.27 2.13
CA VAL A 53 -47.19 9.29 2.15
C VAL A 53 -47.68 9.05 3.59
N VAL A 54 -48.50 9.95 4.05
CA VAL A 54 -49.03 9.91 5.41
C VAL A 54 -50.56 9.92 5.42
N THR A 55 -51.16 9.44 6.50
CA THR A 55 -52.59 9.62 6.76
C THR A 55 -52.80 10.85 7.65
N GLY A 56 -53.97 11.44 7.59
CA GLY A 56 -54.35 12.60 8.40
C GLY A 56 -55.03 13.70 7.62
N VAL A 57 -55.48 14.74 8.28
CA VAL A 57 -56.15 15.90 7.70
C VAL A 57 -55.33 17.15 7.98
N GLY A 58 -55.19 18.01 6.97
CA GLY A 58 -54.47 19.28 7.13
C GLY A 58 -52.98 19.07 7.48
N ILE A 59 -52.31 18.22 6.73
CA ILE A 59 -50.90 17.85 6.99
C ILE A 59 -49.99 19.05 6.76
N THR A 60 -49.08 19.25 7.72
CA THR A 60 -47.91 20.15 7.64
C THR A 60 -46.67 19.36 7.99
N ALA A 61 -45.50 19.75 7.46
CA ALA A 61 -44.24 19.09 7.81
C ALA A 61 -43.10 20.10 7.84
N SER A 62 -42.12 19.84 8.70
CA SER A 62 -40.90 20.64 8.84
C SER A 62 -39.72 19.77 9.16
N ALA A 63 -38.59 20.04 8.56
CA ALA A 63 -37.33 19.38 8.90
C ALA A 63 -36.62 20.15 10.05
N GLN A 64 -35.86 19.43 10.85
CA GLN A 64 -35.04 19.99 11.92
C GLN A 64 -33.85 20.75 11.36
N ASP A 65 -33.22 20.20 10.31
CA ASP A 65 -32.01 20.76 9.71
C ASP A 65 -32.30 21.41 8.34
N PRO A 66 -31.61 22.53 8.00
CA PRO A 66 -31.89 23.34 6.82
C PRO A 66 -31.48 22.69 5.49
N TRP A 67 -30.72 21.60 5.52
CA TRP A 67 -30.28 20.91 4.30
C TRP A 67 -31.42 20.12 3.64
N LEU A 68 -32.49 19.80 4.37
CA LEU A 68 -33.65 19.07 3.88
C LEU A 68 -34.79 20.04 3.57
N ASN A 69 -35.09 20.18 2.30
CA ASN A 69 -36.28 20.95 1.86
C ASN A 69 -37.51 20.08 1.94
N VAL A 70 -38.62 20.67 2.38
CA VAL A 70 -39.90 19.98 2.59
C VAL A 70 -41.01 20.69 1.83
N ASN A 71 -41.77 19.93 1.07
CA ASN A 71 -42.95 20.40 0.39
C ASN A 71 -44.15 19.44 0.65
N VAL A 72 -45.31 19.99 1.03
CA VAL A 72 -46.49 19.18 1.34
C VAL A 72 -47.57 19.43 0.33
N LYS A 73 -48.11 18.36 -0.27
CA LYS A 73 -49.25 18.40 -1.14
C LYS A 73 -50.27 17.32 -0.76
N GLY A 74 -51.36 17.73 -0.10
CA GLY A 74 -52.32 16.80 0.48
C GLY A 74 -51.66 15.91 1.53
N ASN A 75 -51.68 14.60 1.34
CA ASN A 75 -51.10 13.59 2.20
C ASN A 75 -49.71 13.12 1.77
N THR A 76 -49.13 13.79 0.76
CA THR A 76 -47.76 13.51 0.30
C THR A 76 -46.81 14.60 0.79
N VAL A 77 -45.80 14.21 1.52
CA VAL A 77 -44.70 15.04 1.95
C VAL A 77 -43.50 14.71 1.07
N THR A 78 -43.16 15.61 0.15
CA THR A 78 -41.98 15.48 -0.69
C THR A 78 -40.80 16.12 0.02
N VAL A 79 -39.76 15.35 0.31
CA VAL A 79 -38.48 15.83 0.82
C VAL A 79 -37.44 15.89 -0.30
N SER A 80 -36.55 16.89 -0.25
CA SER A 80 -35.49 17.00 -1.24
C SER A 80 -34.25 17.61 -0.63
N ALA A 81 -33.12 17.21 -1.16
CA ALA A 81 -31.80 17.75 -0.76
C ALA A 81 -30.93 17.98 -1.98
N ASP A 82 -30.08 18.97 -1.89
CA ASP A 82 -28.98 19.18 -2.82
C ASP A 82 -27.89 18.11 -2.56
N ALA A 83 -26.86 18.05 -3.42
CA ALA A 83 -25.76 17.11 -3.27
C ALA A 83 -25.10 17.24 -1.88
N ASN A 84 -24.77 16.10 -1.28
CA ASN A 84 -23.93 16.03 -0.09
C ASN A 84 -22.46 15.89 -0.53
N PRO A 85 -21.66 16.96 -0.41
CA PRO A 85 -20.27 16.95 -0.87
C PRO A 85 -19.32 16.27 0.12
N SER A 86 -19.78 15.93 1.34
CA SER A 86 -19.00 15.24 2.37
C SER A 86 -18.99 13.73 2.16
N ARG A 87 -17.94 13.06 2.62
CA ARG A 87 -17.90 11.59 2.73
C ARG A 87 -18.86 11.04 3.77
N GLU A 88 -19.26 11.85 4.73
CA GLU A 88 -20.12 11.44 5.80
C GLU A 88 -21.59 11.54 5.40
N SER A 89 -22.35 10.50 5.72
CA SER A 89 -23.80 10.53 5.60
C SER A 89 -24.37 11.49 6.66
N ARG A 90 -25.49 12.12 6.32
CA ARG A 90 -26.21 13.00 7.25
C ARG A 90 -27.65 12.54 7.41
N SER A 91 -28.25 12.83 8.55
CA SER A 91 -29.64 12.54 8.82
C SER A 91 -30.30 13.67 9.62
N THR A 92 -31.61 13.81 9.47
CA THR A 92 -32.40 14.80 10.19
C THR A 92 -33.80 14.24 10.49
N LEU A 93 -34.43 14.79 11.50
CA LEU A 93 -35.81 14.48 11.84
C LEU A 93 -36.76 15.38 11.07
N LEU A 94 -37.70 14.76 10.39
CA LEU A 94 -38.87 15.38 9.77
C LEU A 94 -40.06 15.24 10.73
N THR A 95 -40.60 16.35 11.20
CA THR A 95 -41.82 16.36 11.99
C THR A 95 -43.02 16.55 11.04
N VAL A 96 -43.96 15.60 11.05
CA VAL A 96 -45.22 15.67 10.29
C VAL A 96 -46.36 15.84 11.28
N LYS A 97 -47.19 16.85 11.08
CA LYS A 97 -48.30 17.20 11.96
C LYS A 97 -49.62 17.23 11.20
N ALA A 98 -50.72 16.80 11.81
CA ALA A 98 -52.09 17.00 11.36
C ALA A 98 -52.74 18.20 12.05
N SER A 99 -53.84 18.69 11.49
CA SER A 99 -54.55 19.86 12.02
C SER A 99 -55.17 19.64 13.41
N ASN A 100 -55.35 18.42 13.85
CA ASN A 100 -55.81 18.08 15.21
C ASN A 100 -54.71 18.13 16.29
N GLY A 101 -53.44 18.45 15.86
CA GLY A 101 -52.30 18.52 16.77
C GLY A 101 -51.46 17.23 16.86
N ASP A 102 -51.95 16.11 16.35
CA ASP A 102 -51.19 14.87 16.29
C ASP A 102 -49.96 15.01 15.43
N SER A 103 -48.90 14.32 15.79
CA SER A 103 -47.62 14.37 15.03
C SER A 103 -46.91 13.03 15.03
N THR A 104 -46.07 12.85 14.01
CA THR A 104 -45.12 11.75 13.88
C THR A 104 -43.78 12.26 13.47
N LEU A 105 -42.72 11.52 13.81
CA LEU A 105 -41.35 11.82 13.42
C LEU A 105 -40.86 10.80 12.38
N VAL A 106 -40.21 11.29 11.35
CA VAL A 106 -39.60 10.46 10.31
C VAL A 106 -38.15 10.83 10.20
N ASN A 107 -37.26 9.85 10.34
CA ASN A 107 -35.84 10.06 10.12
C ASN A 107 -35.55 10.04 8.61
N VAL A 108 -34.99 11.12 8.08
CA VAL A 108 -34.55 11.22 6.68
C VAL A 108 -33.04 11.28 6.65
N SER A 109 -32.43 10.43 5.82
CA SER A 109 -30.98 10.36 5.66
C SER A 109 -30.56 10.72 4.25
N GLN A 110 -29.34 11.20 4.11
CA GLN A 110 -28.67 11.38 2.82
C GLN A 110 -27.29 10.73 2.89
N TYR A 111 -26.99 9.90 1.90
CA TYR A 111 -25.67 9.27 1.79
C TYR A 111 -24.57 10.31 1.62
N GLY A 112 -23.40 10.00 2.16
CA GLY A 112 -22.17 10.72 1.87
C GLY A 112 -21.69 10.39 0.45
N MET A 113 -20.87 11.28 -0.10
CA MET A 113 -20.29 11.08 -1.42
C MET A 113 -19.31 9.90 -1.41
N LEU A 114 -19.28 9.19 -2.54
CA LEU A 114 -18.36 8.08 -2.80
C LEU A 114 -17.36 8.50 -3.87
N PHE A 115 -16.08 8.22 -3.63
CA PHE A 115 -15.01 8.21 -4.61
C PHE A 115 -14.08 7.04 -4.32
N VAL A 116 -14.02 6.06 -5.21
CA VAL A 116 -13.17 4.87 -5.08
C VAL A 116 -12.58 4.53 -6.44
N LEU A 117 -11.26 4.59 -6.53
CA LEU A 117 -10.50 4.09 -7.67
C LEU A 117 -10.20 2.60 -7.44
N LYS A 118 -10.57 1.75 -8.39
CA LYS A 118 -10.26 0.32 -8.33
C LYS A 118 -8.77 0.11 -8.56
N GLY A 119 -8.11 -0.59 -7.61
CA GLY A 119 -6.70 -0.93 -7.72
C GLY A 119 -5.74 0.09 -7.08
N GLY A 120 -6.22 1.26 -6.66
CA GLY A 120 -5.36 2.26 -6.01
C GLY A 120 -4.35 2.88 -6.97
N ASN A 121 -3.04 2.74 -6.66
CA ASN A 121 -1.97 3.24 -7.50
C ASN A 121 -1.88 2.47 -8.83
N VAL A 122 -1.35 3.14 -9.85
CA VAL A 122 -1.25 2.62 -11.21
C VAL A 122 0.23 2.43 -11.56
N TYR A 123 0.59 1.20 -11.91
CA TYR A 123 1.95 0.82 -12.30
C TYR A 123 1.92 0.35 -13.75
N LEU A 124 2.76 0.94 -14.58
CA LEU A 124 2.85 0.74 -16.02
C LEU A 124 4.28 0.46 -16.43
N ASN A 125 4.47 -0.24 -17.56
CA ASN A 125 5.77 -0.28 -18.21
C ASN A 125 6.11 1.07 -18.87
N ASP A 126 7.27 1.17 -19.45
CA ASP A 126 7.77 2.41 -20.03
C ASP A 126 7.17 2.77 -21.39
N ASP A 127 6.43 1.86 -22.02
CA ASP A 127 5.85 2.10 -23.35
C ASP A 127 4.64 3.03 -23.28
N ALA A 128 4.45 3.82 -24.33
CA ALA A 128 3.24 4.62 -24.51
C ALA A 128 2.01 3.73 -24.54
N GLN A 129 1.04 4.03 -23.68
CA GLN A 129 -0.16 3.22 -23.56
C GLN A 129 -1.32 3.98 -22.97
N THR A 130 -2.53 3.46 -23.20
CA THR A 130 -3.74 3.93 -22.56
C THR A 130 -4.36 2.76 -21.78
N ILE A 131 -4.62 2.99 -20.50
CA ILE A 131 -5.33 2.04 -19.66
C ILE A 131 -6.64 2.64 -19.14
N ARG A 132 -7.57 1.77 -18.77
CA ARG A 132 -8.80 2.16 -18.09
C ARG A 132 -8.83 1.59 -16.70
N VAL A 133 -9.01 2.47 -15.71
CA VAL A 133 -9.12 2.11 -14.30
C VAL A 133 -10.54 2.34 -13.84
N GLY A 134 -11.17 1.33 -13.28
CA GLY A 134 -12.55 1.43 -12.80
C GLY A 134 -12.69 2.48 -11.70
N LEU A 135 -13.76 3.28 -11.78
CA LEU A 135 -14.06 4.35 -10.84
C LEU A 135 -15.49 4.17 -10.33
N LYS A 136 -15.66 4.27 -9.01
CA LYS A 136 -16.99 4.40 -8.39
C LYS A 136 -17.10 5.79 -7.79
N HIS A 137 -18.07 6.55 -8.19
CA HIS A 137 -18.32 7.89 -7.68
C HIS A 137 -19.81 8.21 -7.66
N SER A 138 -20.24 9.07 -6.76
CA SER A 138 -21.61 9.53 -6.63
C SER A 138 -21.81 10.98 -7.08
N LEU A 139 -20.73 11.76 -7.18
CA LEU A 139 -20.71 13.14 -7.66
C LEU A 139 -19.73 13.30 -8.81
N THR A 140 -19.82 14.38 -9.57
CA THR A 140 -18.89 14.69 -10.66
C THR A 140 -17.45 14.71 -10.17
N VAL A 141 -16.59 14.03 -10.91
CA VAL A 141 -15.14 13.98 -10.66
C VAL A 141 -14.43 14.96 -11.58
N ARG A 142 -13.50 15.74 -11.03
CA ARG A 142 -12.64 16.66 -11.76
C ARG A 142 -11.18 16.29 -11.52
N VAL A 143 -10.39 16.22 -12.57
CA VAL A 143 -8.93 16.12 -12.48
C VAL A 143 -8.39 17.52 -12.19
N LEU A 144 -7.70 17.68 -11.07
CA LEU A 144 -7.07 18.95 -10.66
C LEU A 144 -5.66 19.08 -11.21
N SER A 145 -4.91 17.98 -11.17
CA SER A 145 -3.56 17.91 -11.71
C SER A 145 -3.19 16.49 -12.08
N ALA A 146 -2.29 16.37 -13.05
CA ALA A 146 -1.68 15.12 -13.48
C ALA A 146 -0.22 15.39 -13.87
N PRO A 147 0.63 14.35 -13.90
CA PRO A 147 1.99 14.46 -14.45
C PRO A 147 1.96 14.94 -15.90
N LYS A 148 2.90 15.80 -16.31
CA LYS A 148 2.96 16.37 -17.67
C LYS A 148 3.10 15.34 -18.79
N TRP A 149 3.55 14.14 -18.45
CA TRP A 149 3.73 13.01 -19.37
C TRP A 149 2.50 12.09 -19.44
N SER A 150 1.41 12.47 -18.79
CA SER A 150 0.16 11.72 -18.80
C SER A 150 -1.04 12.62 -19.13
N ASP A 151 -2.04 12.03 -19.75
CA ASP A 151 -3.37 12.64 -19.98
C ASP A 151 -4.43 11.79 -19.29
N ILE A 152 -5.31 12.44 -18.51
CA ILE A 152 -6.33 11.78 -17.71
C ILE A 152 -7.69 12.26 -18.14
N THR A 153 -8.54 11.35 -18.58
CA THR A 153 -9.94 11.63 -18.90
C THR A 153 -10.86 10.85 -17.97
N VAL A 154 -11.95 11.52 -17.55
CA VAL A 154 -12.97 10.92 -16.69
C VAL A 154 -14.12 10.46 -17.54
N ASP A 155 -14.39 9.17 -17.54
CA ASP A 155 -15.57 8.54 -18.10
C ASP A 155 -16.61 8.30 -16.99
N LYS A 156 -17.79 7.77 -17.38
CA LYS A 156 -18.89 7.56 -16.44
C LYS A 156 -18.50 6.70 -15.21
N ASP A 157 -17.70 5.66 -15.41
CA ASP A 157 -17.36 4.66 -14.40
C ASP A 157 -15.88 4.24 -14.43
N SER A 158 -15.05 5.06 -15.09
CA SER A 158 -13.63 4.80 -15.24
C SER A 158 -12.82 6.08 -15.45
N LEU A 159 -11.53 5.99 -15.16
CA LEU A 159 -10.52 6.93 -15.63
C LEU A 159 -9.76 6.28 -16.80
N SER A 160 -9.64 6.98 -17.91
CA SER A 160 -8.68 6.63 -18.95
C SER A 160 -7.39 7.39 -18.68
N ILE A 161 -6.31 6.65 -18.54
CA ILE A 161 -4.96 7.15 -18.25
C ILE A 161 -4.10 6.86 -19.46
N THR A 162 -3.73 7.89 -20.20
CA THR A 162 -2.82 7.81 -21.35
C THR A 162 -1.46 8.32 -20.93
N VAL A 163 -0.42 7.56 -21.18
CA VAL A 163 0.98 7.93 -20.91
C VAL A 163 1.80 7.86 -22.17
N ASN A 164 2.80 8.73 -22.29
CA ASN A 164 3.81 8.69 -23.35
C ASN A 164 4.92 7.70 -23.00
N ASP A 165 5.77 7.35 -23.97
CA ASP A 165 6.99 6.56 -23.73
C ASP A 165 7.86 7.21 -22.65
N ASN A 166 8.39 6.40 -21.74
CA ASN A 166 9.45 6.79 -20.84
C ASN A 166 10.81 6.41 -21.42
N ASN A 167 11.57 7.39 -21.86
CA ASN A 167 12.92 7.22 -22.43
C ASN A 167 13.99 7.89 -21.55
N LEU A 168 13.72 8.07 -20.26
CA LEU A 168 14.63 8.77 -19.34
C LEU A 168 15.80 7.90 -18.88
N GLY A 169 15.71 6.56 -19.02
CA GLY A 169 16.69 5.61 -18.48
C GLY A 169 16.51 5.38 -16.96
N HIS A 170 15.43 5.87 -16.40
CA HIS A 170 14.99 5.65 -15.04
C HIS A 170 13.47 5.76 -14.95
N TRP A 171 12.87 5.17 -13.93
CA TRP A 171 11.42 5.27 -13.69
C TRP A 171 10.98 6.73 -13.49
N ARG A 172 9.73 6.98 -13.80
CA ARG A 172 9.08 8.24 -13.46
C ARG A 172 7.79 8.00 -12.69
N SER A 173 7.50 8.89 -11.77
CA SER A 173 6.32 8.81 -10.91
C SER A 173 5.67 10.18 -10.78
N GLY A 174 4.36 10.19 -10.62
CA GLY A 174 3.64 11.41 -10.36
C GLY A 174 2.25 11.14 -9.82
N TYR A 175 1.71 12.10 -9.08
CA TYR A 175 0.38 12.00 -8.51
C TYR A 175 -0.65 12.64 -9.42
N VAL A 176 -1.73 11.89 -9.66
CA VAL A 176 -2.97 12.43 -10.21
C VAL A 176 -3.83 12.84 -9.03
N LYS A 177 -4.27 14.10 -9.03
CA LYS A 177 -5.20 14.64 -8.01
C LYS A 177 -6.57 14.82 -8.63
N CYS A 178 -7.56 14.24 -7.98
CA CYS A 178 -8.98 14.36 -8.38
C CYS A 178 -9.78 14.98 -7.25
N GLN A 179 -10.78 15.78 -7.64
CA GLN A 179 -11.77 16.34 -6.71
C GLN A 179 -13.14 15.79 -7.03
N THR A 180 -13.87 15.41 -5.97
CA THR A 180 -15.30 15.13 -6.04
C THR A 180 -15.96 15.68 -4.77
N GLY A 181 -17.02 16.48 -4.95
CA GLY A 181 -17.55 17.26 -3.83
C GLY A 181 -16.46 18.14 -3.20
N ASP A 182 -16.36 18.09 -1.88
CA ASP A 182 -15.36 18.85 -1.09
C ASP A 182 -14.06 18.07 -0.87
N VAL A 183 -13.97 16.84 -1.38
CA VAL A 183 -12.84 15.96 -1.13
C VAL A 183 -11.87 15.96 -2.31
N VAL A 184 -10.59 16.15 -1.98
CA VAL A 184 -9.47 15.94 -2.90
C VAL A 184 -8.79 14.62 -2.53
N ASP A 185 -8.65 13.76 -3.52
CA ASP A 185 -7.98 12.47 -3.39
C ASP A 185 -6.87 12.36 -4.43
N SER A 186 -5.88 11.50 -4.20
CA SER A 186 -4.76 11.33 -5.11
C SER A 186 -4.34 9.88 -5.21
N PHE A 187 -3.84 9.50 -6.38
CA PHE A 187 -3.21 8.21 -6.62
C PHE A 187 -1.93 8.40 -7.42
N LEU A 188 -1.00 7.48 -7.21
CA LEU A 188 0.27 7.45 -7.92
C LEU A 188 0.10 6.82 -9.30
N VAL A 189 0.69 7.42 -10.31
CA VAL A 189 0.97 6.77 -11.60
C VAL A 189 2.49 6.66 -11.72
N ARG A 190 3.00 5.46 -11.99
CA ARG A 190 4.42 5.18 -12.20
C ARG A 190 4.62 4.42 -13.49
N GLN A 191 5.62 4.82 -14.28
CA GLN A 191 6.19 3.99 -15.33
C GLN A 191 7.54 3.47 -14.86
N PHE A 192 7.72 2.17 -15.02
CA PHE A 192 8.90 1.43 -14.61
C PHE A 192 9.08 0.19 -15.47
N ASP A 193 10.28 0.00 -15.99
CA ASP A 193 10.73 -1.21 -16.67
C ASP A 193 12.07 -1.65 -16.07
N PHE A 194 12.10 -2.85 -15.49
CA PHE A 194 13.31 -3.34 -14.83
C PHE A 194 14.53 -3.30 -15.75
N ASN A 195 14.38 -3.74 -17.01
CA ASN A 195 15.50 -3.86 -17.93
C ASN A 195 16.03 -2.50 -18.41
N LYS A 196 15.15 -1.51 -18.52
CA LYS A 196 15.53 -0.15 -18.95
C LYS A 196 16.03 0.68 -17.76
N ASP A 197 15.39 0.57 -16.61
CA ASP A 197 15.60 1.45 -15.48
C ASP A 197 16.66 0.93 -14.50
N LEU A 198 16.58 -0.36 -14.13
CA LEU A 198 17.43 -0.90 -13.08
C LEU A 198 18.52 -1.85 -13.57
N ALA A 199 18.28 -2.70 -14.57
CA ALA A 199 19.29 -3.65 -15.00
C ALA A 199 20.59 -2.95 -15.42
N GLY A 200 21.73 -3.58 -15.16
CA GLY A 200 23.04 -3.05 -15.56
C GLY A 200 24.11 -3.21 -14.52
N GLU A 201 25.20 -2.47 -14.73
CA GLU A 201 26.40 -2.53 -13.90
C GLU A 201 26.25 -1.62 -12.67
N TYR A 202 26.71 -2.13 -11.52
CA TYR A 202 26.64 -1.48 -10.23
C TYR A 202 27.93 -1.68 -9.43
N TYR A 203 28.14 -0.87 -8.42
CA TYR A 203 28.93 -1.21 -7.25
C TYR A 203 27.99 -1.74 -6.16
N PHE A 204 28.29 -2.93 -5.63
CA PHE A 204 27.75 -3.41 -4.38
C PHE A 204 28.77 -3.11 -3.29
N TRP A 205 28.47 -2.19 -2.39
CA TRP A 205 29.44 -1.65 -1.49
C TRP A 205 28.89 -1.38 -0.09
N GLY A 206 29.79 -1.26 0.86
CA GLY A 206 29.55 -0.97 2.27
C GLY A 206 30.85 -0.80 2.99
N TYR A 207 30.91 -1.29 4.20
CA TYR A 207 32.08 -1.17 5.06
C TYR A 207 32.52 -2.54 5.59
N SER A 208 33.78 -2.63 6.06
CA SER A 208 34.31 -3.87 6.64
C SER A 208 33.57 -4.30 7.91
N ASP A 209 33.08 -3.34 8.67
CA ASP A 209 32.36 -3.51 9.93
C ASP A 209 31.58 -2.23 10.29
N ILE A 210 30.90 -2.20 11.43
CA ILE A 210 30.11 -1.04 11.90
C ILE A 210 30.94 -0.01 12.69
N SER A 211 32.25 -0.22 12.87
CA SER A 211 33.09 0.67 13.69
C SER A 211 33.38 2.00 12.98
N SER A 212 33.80 2.99 13.74
CA SER A 212 34.24 4.28 13.21
C SER A 212 35.56 4.23 12.42
N LYS A 213 36.24 3.06 12.43
CA LYS A 213 37.49 2.81 11.70
C LYS A 213 37.28 1.86 10.50
N ALA A 214 36.04 1.49 10.24
CA ALA A 214 35.69 0.62 9.14
C ALA A 214 36.22 1.15 7.80
N THR A 215 36.75 0.27 6.98
CA THR A 215 37.20 0.58 5.64
C THR A 215 36.07 0.34 4.64
N GLN A 216 35.99 1.19 3.63
CA GLN A 216 35.05 0.98 2.55
C GLN A 216 35.44 -0.25 1.72
N GLN A 217 34.45 -1.08 1.40
CA GLN A 217 34.58 -2.22 0.50
C GLN A 217 33.61 -2.08 -0.65
N ALA A 218 34.02 -2.35 -1.86
CA ALA A 218 33.21 -2.29 -3.05
C ALA A 218 33.49 -3.48 -3.96
N PHE A 219 32.42 -4.08 -4.49
CA PHE A 219 32.47 -5.17 -5.45
C PHE A 219 31.80 -4.71 -6.74
N ASP A 220 32.42 -5.05 -7.87
CA ASP A 220 31.74 -4.93 -9.14
C ASP A 220 30.53 -5.86 -9.12
N ALA A 221 29.38 -5.32 -9.50
CA ALA A 221 28.12 -6.04 -9.44
C ALA A 221 27.29 -5.80 -10.70
N LYS A 222 26.42 -6.73 -11.00
CA LYS A 222 25.45 -6.59 -12.06
C LYS A 222 24.06 -6.96 -11.56
N LEU A 223 23.13 -6.03 -11.68
CA LEU A 223 21.74 -6.29 -11.33
C LEU A 223 21.02 -6.86 -12.56
N VAL A 224 20.50 -8.08 -12.42
CA VAL A 224 19.84 -8.81 -13.50
C VAL A 224 18.49 -9.37 -13.03
N LYS A 225 17.59 -9.60 -13.99
CA LYS A 225 16.33 -10.31 -13.76
C LYS A 225 16.20 -11.41 -14.81
N ASP A 226 16.19 -12.64 -14.35
CA ASP A 226 16.00 -13.82 -15.20
C ASP A 226 14.84 -14.65 -14.67
N ASN A 227 13.91 -15.04 -15.57
CA ASN A 227 12.70 -15.80 -15.23
C ASN A 227 11.91 -15.22 -14.05
N GLY A 228 11.90 -13.87 -13.93
CA GLY A 228 11.21 -13.16 -12.86
C GLY A 228 12.01 -13.04 -11.55
N GLN A 229 13.17 -13.67 -11.45
CA GLN A 229 14.03 -13.63 -10.28
C GLN A 229 15.11 -12.56 -10.44
N VAL A 230 15.19 -11.63 -9.49
CA VAL A 230 16.24 -10.60 -9.43
C VAL A 230 17.47 -11.17 -8.73
N ARG A 231 18.65 -10.84 -9.26
CA ARG A 231 19.94 -11.24 -8.69
C ARG A 231 20.94 -10.09 -8.79
N ILE A 232 21.84 -10.06 -7.81
CA ILE A 232 23.05 -9.24 -7.83
C ILE A 232 24.20 -10.20 -8.15
N GLU A 233 24.65 -10.21 -9.38
CA GLU A 233 25.84 -10.97 -9.77
C GLU A 233 27.08 -10.24 -9.29
N LEU A 234 28.05 -10.98 -8.77
CA LEU A 234 29.36 -10.51 -8.32
C LEU A 234 30.43 -11.20 -9.18
N PRO A 235 30.74 -10.66 -10.38
CA PRO A 235 31.55 -11.35 -11.39
C PRO A 235 32.95 -11.75 -10.89
N ASP A 236 33.60 -10.86 -10.13
CA ASP A 236 34.95 -11.10 -9.62
C ASP A 236 35.00 -12.27 -8.61
N LEU A 237 33.90 -12.59 -7.97
CA LEU A 237 33.77 -13.68 -7.02
C LEU A 237 33.13 -14.93 -7.63
N GLY A 238 32.57 -14.84 -8.83
CA GLY A 238 31.79 -15.92 -9.43
C GLY A 238 30.51 -16.26 -8.66
N LEU A 239 29.99 -15.34 -7.86
CA LEU A 239 28.84 -15.50 -6.98
C LEU A 239 27.65 -14.68 -7.45
N SER A 240 26.47 -15.05 -6.96
CA SER A 240 25.23 -14.33 -7.30
C SER A 240 24.29 -14.29 -6.08
N ILE A 241 23.98 -13.11 -5.59
CA ILE A 241 23.06 -12.91 -4.45
C ILE A 241 21.64 -12.90 -4.97
N PRO A 242 20.79 -13.89 -4.63
CA PRO A 242 19.38 -13.83 -4.93
C PRO A 242 18.72 -12.67 -4.16
N ALA A 243 17.86 -11.92 -4.85
CA ALA A 243 17.16 -10.78 -4.28
C ALA A 243 15.70 -10.75 -4.75
N LYS A 244 14.87 -10.02 -4.01
CA LYS A 244 13.48 -9.76 -4.38
C LYS A 244 13.26 -8.28 -4.56
N LEU A 245 12.69 -7.87 -5.67
CA LEU A 245 12.28 -6.50 -5.93
C LEU A 245 10.78 -6.36 -5.74
N ASP A 246 10.37 -5.46 -4.86
CA ASP A 246 9.00 -4.95 -4.83
C ASP A 246 8.92 -3.76 -5.79
N GLU A 247 8.34 -3.98 -6.96
CA GLU A 247 8.20 -2.94 -7.99
C GLU A 247 7.24 -1.82 -7.58
N SER A 248 6.33 -2.09 -6.63
CA SER A 248 5.39 -1.07 -6.14
C SER A 248 6.04 -0.01 -5.26
N THR A 249 7.06 -0.39 -4.51
CA THR A 249 7.84 0.48 -3.64
C THR A 249 9.24 0.77 -4.19
N LEU A 250 9.69 0.01 -5.19
CA LEU A 250 11.07 -0.05 -5.69
C LEU A 250 12.05 -0.45 -4.59
N SER A 251 11.65 -1.38 -3.73
CA SER A 251 12.47 -1.86 -2.63
C SER A 251 13.12 -3.19 -2.98
N LEU A 252 14.44 -3.26 -2.79
CA LEU A 252 15.24 -4.46 -2.96
C LEU A 252 15.42 -5.15 -1.62
N HIS A 253 15.11 -6.44 -1.56
CA HIS A 253 15.26 -7.28 -0.38
C HIS A 253 16.32 -8.35 -0.64
N ILE A 254 17.23 -8.53 0.30
CA ILE A 254 18.18 -9.63 0.37
C ILE A 254 17.89 -10.40 1.66
N TYR A 255 17.53 -11.68 1.53
CA TYR A 255 17.22 -12.54 2.65
C TYR A 255 18.43 -13.37 3.10
N GLY A 256 18.43 -13.82 4.33
CA GLY A 256 19.34 -14.87 4.80
C GLY A 256 19.09 -16.22 4.12
N GLY A 257 20.02 -17.14 4.20
CA GLY A 257 19.88 -18.51 3.73
C GLY A 257 19.64 -18.66 2.23
N GLN A 258 20.14 -17.73 1.42
CA GLN A 258 20.05 -17.80 -0.04
C GLN A 258 21.38 -18.33 -0.60
N TYR A 259 21.30 -19.38 -1.43
CA TYR A 259 22.48 -19.95 -2.08
C TYR A 259 23.00 -19.00 -3.16
N MET A 260 24.30 -18.65 -3.06
CA MET A 260 24.97 -17.70 -3.92
C MET A 260 25.80 -18.34 -5.03
N GLY A 261 26.30 -19.56 -4.80
CA GLY A 261 27.18 -20.27 -5.73
C GLY A 261 28.26 -21.10 -5.05
N PRO A 262 29.01 -21.91 -5.82
CA PRO A 262 30.19 -22.62 -5.33
C PRO A 262 31.38 -21.67 -5.25
N PHE A 263 32.28 -21.93 -4.31
CA PHE A 263 33.58 -21.30 -4.18
C PHE A 263 34.64 -22.38 -4.01
N VAL A 264 35.73 -22.25 -4.74
CA VAL A 264 36.86 -23.17 -4.62
C VAL A 264 37.87 -22.52 -3.68
N ASP A 265 37.99 -23.10 -2.48
CA ASP A 265 38.97 -22.70 -1.50
C ASP A 265 40.31 -23.35 -1.91
N GLU A 266 41.24 -22.51 -2.38
CA GLU A 266 42.60 -22.92 -2.67
C GLU A 266 43.36 -22.94 -1.34
N THR A 267 43.35 -24.09 -0.71
CA THR A 267 43.86 -24.30 0.64
C THR A 267 45.33 -23.93 0.85
N SER A 268 45.67 -23.80 2.12
CA SER A 268 47.01 -23.43 2.64
C SER A 268 48.13 -24.28 2.07
N SER A 269 49.36 -23.75 2.13
CA SER A 269 50.62 -24.40 1.71
C SER A 269 50.84 -25.82 2.21
N ASP A 270 50.10 -26.26 3.23
CA ASP A 270 50.26 -27.55 3.89
C ASP A 270 49.30 -28.64 3.36
N ASP A 271 48.21 -28.29 2.71
CA ASP A 271 47.32 -29.22 1.98
C ASP A 271 46.83 -28.59 0.69
N PRO A 272 47.44 -28.93 -0.46
CA PRO A 272 47.14 -28.34 -1.76
C PRO A 272 45.88 -28.86 -2.40
N THR A 273 45.03 -29.64 -1.74
CA THR A 273 43.81 -30.18 -2.33
C THR A 273 42.73 -29.13 -2.29
N PRO A 274 42.28 -28.58 -3.45
CA PRO A 274 41.19 -27.61 -3.48
C PRO A 274 39.92 -28.20 -2.89
N VAL A 275 39.26 -27.44 -2.00
CA VAL A 275 37.99 -27.84 -1.40
C VAL A 275 36.87 -26.94 -1.92
N THR A 276 35.84 -27.56 -2.50
CA THR A 276 34.63 -26.79 -2.89
C THR A 276 33.80 -26.45 -1.67
N ARG A 277 33.57 -25.18 -1.48
CA ARG A 277 32.62 -24.63 -0.50
C ARG A 277 31.40 -24.10 -1.23
N TYR A 278 30.31 -23.95 -0.50
CA TYR A 278 29.06 -23.44 -1.01
C TYR A 278 28.72 -22.16 -0.24
N VAL A 279 28.57 -21.05 -0.96
CA VAL A 279 28.36 -19.75 -0.35
C VAL A 279 26.88 -19.48 -0.21
N TRP A 280 26.50 -19.02 0.96
CA TRP A 280 25.13 -18.66 1.30
C TRP A 280 25.11 -17.29 1.97
N THR A 281 24.01 -16.55 1.79
CA THR A 281 23.77 -15.29 2.51
C THR A 281 23.50 -15.57 3.97
N MET A 282 24.15 -14.79 4.84
CA MET A 282 23.84 -14.71 6.28
C MET A 282 23.67 -13.25 6.67
N LEU A 283 22.90 -13.00 7.70
CA LEU A 283 22.69 -11.69 8.29
C LEU A 283 23.42 -11.61 9.62
N TRP A 284 23.99 -10.47 9.92
CA TRP A 284 24.74 -10.25 11.16
C TRP A 284 24.26 -8.98 11.85
N ASP A 285 23.88 -9.12 13.12
CA ASP A 285 23.77 -8.04 14.07
C ASP A 285 25.12 -7.85 14.76
N GLU A 286 25.94 -6.93 14.25
CA GLU A 286 27.26 -6.69 14.78
C GLU A 286 27.23 -6.02 16.16
N ASN A 287 26.13 -5.35 16.54
CA ASN A 287 26.03 -4.71 17.85
C ASN A 287 25.96 -5.75 18.96
N ASP A 288 25.20 -6.83 18.73
CA ASP A 288 24.95 -7.87 19.72
C ASP A 288 25.74 -9.15 19.45
N GLY A 289 26.44 -9.23 18.30
CA GLY A 289 27.29 -10.37 17.92
C GLY A 289 26.50 -11.60 17.46
N TYR A 290 25.22 -11.44 17.08
CA TYR A 290 24.38 -12.53 16.59
C TYR A 290 24.35 -12.57 15.07
N TYR A 291 24.32 -13.77 14.50
CA TYR A 291 24.12 -13.97 13.08
C TYR A 291 23.04 -15.02 12.81
N THR A 292 22.45 -14.96 11.63
CA THR A 292 21.41 -15.89 11.19
C THR A 292 21.51 -16.16 9.69
N TRP A 293 21.05 -17.34 9.28
CA TRP A 293 20.81 -17.73 7.88
C TRP A 293 19.34 -18.04 7.64
N SER A 294 18.46 -17.57 8.51
CA SER A 294 17.01 -17.74 8.27
C SER A 294 16.56 -16.91 7.08
N SER A 295 15.78 -17.53 6.20
CA SER A 295 15.13 -16.85 5.09
C SER A 295 13.90 -16.02 5.47
N ASP A 296 13.55 -16.04 6.76
CA ASP A 296 12.44 -15.23 7.31
C ASP A 296 12.86 -13.77 7.57
N TYR A 297 14.17 -13.50 7.57
CA TYR A 297 14.77 -12.21 7.89
C TYR A 297 15.56 -11.67 6.70
N GLY A 298 15.59 -10.35 6.54
CA GLY A 298 16.24 -9.74 5.40
C GLY A 298 16.78 -8.34 5.66
N LEU A 299 17.53 -7.88 4.68
CA LEU A 299 17.93 -6.49 4.52
C LEU A 299 17.09 -5.86 3.40
N VAL A 300 16.58 -4.67 3.61
CA VAL A 300 15.77 -3.93 2.64
C VAL A 300 16.33 -2.54 2.37
N GLY A 301 16.41 -2.16 1.10
CA GLY A 301 16.78 -0.82 0.66
C GLY A 301 15.93 -0.39 -0.52
N GLN A 302 15.60 0.89 -0.58
CA GLN A 302 14.78 1.46 -1.64
C GLN A 302 15.66 2.06 -2.73
N PHE A 303 15.35 1.79 -4.00
CA PHE A 303 15.97 2.47 -5.13
C PHE A 303 15.52 3.93 -5.19
N ASN A 304 16.49 4.81 -5.43
CA ASN A 304 16.32 6.23 -5.61
C ASN A 304 17.03 6.65 -6.89
N TYR A 305 16.60 7.76 -7.46
CA TYR A 305 17.24 8.44 -8.56
C TYR A 305 17.60 9.87 -8.13
N ASP A 306 18.87 10.22 -8.24
CA ASP A 306 19.36 11.59 -8.02
C ASP A 306 19.42 12.31 -9.36
N GLU A 307 18.59 13.34 -9.51
CA GLU A 307 18.53 14.17 -10.73
C GLU A 307 19.80 14.99 -10.95
N THR A 308 20.51 15.33 -9.87
CA THR A 308 21.71 16.18 -9.93
C THR A 308 22.88 15.42 -10.51
N ASP A 309 23.07 14.19 -10.02
CA ASP A 309 24.20 13.35 -10.40
C ASP A 309 23.81 12.33 -11.49
N ASN A 310 22.54 12.31 -11.90
CA ASN A 310 21.98 11.33 -12.83
C ASN A 310 22.29 9.89 -12.37
N LEU A 311 22.07 9.62 -11.10
CA LEU A 311 22.53 8.43 -10.43
C LEU A 311 21.38 7.61 -9.84
N ILE A 312 21.35 6.31 -10.14
CA ILE A 312 20.47 5.34 -9.50
C ILE A 312 21.26 4.63 -8.39
N TYR A 313 20.69 4.61 -7.19
CA TYR A 313 21.29 3.96 -6.03
C TYR A 313 20.22 3.42 -5.10
N THR A 314 20.58 2.50 -4.19
CA THR A 314 19.71 2.13 -3.08
C THR A 314 20.04 2.96 -1.84
N THR A 315 19.04 3.20 -0.98
CA THR A 315 19.35 3.51 0.42
C THR A 315 20.22 2.39 1.01
N VAL A 316 20.82 2.61 2.15
CA VAL A 316 21.43 1.52 2.90
C VAL A 316 20.41 0.40 3.05
N LEU A 317 20.81 -0.84 2.71
CA LEU A 317 20.00 -2.00 3.00
C LEU A 317 20.08 -2.24 4.51
N LYS A 318 18.96 -2.07 5.17
CA LYS A 318 18.79 -2.19 6.62
C LYS A 318 17.91 -3.38 6.94
N ASP A 319 17.97 -3.80 8.19
CA ASP A 319 17.06 -4.79 8.74
C ASP A 319 15.61 -4.52 8.36
N ASP A 320 14.88 -5.55 7.95
CA ASP A 320 13.47 -5.45 7.55
C ASP A 320 12.49 -5.44 8.75
N GLY A 321 13.05 -5.54 9.97
CA GLY A 321 12.29 -5.53 11.22
C GLY A 321 11.66 -6.88 11.58
N ALA A 322 11.97 -7.94 10.84
CA ALA A 322 11.41 -9.27 11.09
C ALA A 322 12.15 -10.05 12.18
N TRP A 323 13.41 -9.71 12.49
CA TRP A 323 14.30 -10.50 13.36
C TRP A 323 14.11 -10.24 14.87
N GLY A 324 12.97 -9.71 15.27
CA GLY A 324 12.62 -9.54 16.68
C GLY A 324 13.49 -8.51 17.40
N ASP A 325 14.23 -8.95 18.44
CA ASP A 325 15.09 -8.07 19.23
C ASP A 325 16.47 -7.80 18.59
N HIS A 326 16.77 -8.45 17.46
CA HIS A 326 18.00 -8.25 16.70
C HIS A 326 17.79 -7.33 15.51
N SER A 327 18.88 -6.67 15.10
CA SER A 327 18.86 -5.77 13.94
C SER A 327 20.04 -6.03 13.03
N ALA A 328 19.80 -6.60 11.86
CA ALA A 328 20.85 -6.90 10.91
C ALA A 328 21.53 -5.62 10.40
N THR A 329 22.81 -5.51 10.65
CA THR A 329 23.65 -4.40 10.18
C THR A 329 24.47 -4.78 8.96
N SER A 330 24.72 -6.08 8.78
CA SER A 330 25.66 -6.58 7.78
C SER A 330 25.15 -7.82 7.06
N LEU A 331 25.55 -7.93 5.79
CA LEU A 331 25.43 -9.15 4.99
C LEU A 331 26.75 -9.91 5.05
N ILE A 332 26.69 -11.19 5.38
CA ILE A 332 27.84 -12.10 5.33
C ILE A 332 27.66 -13.08 4.17
N MET A 333 28.75 -13.36 3.47
CA MET A 333 28.91 -14.47 2.54
C MET A 333 29.47 -15.66 3.28
N GLY A 334 28.58 -16.52 3.82
CA GLY A 334 28.96 -17.65 4.67
C GLY A 334 29.34 -18.87 3.86
N TYR A 335 30.40 -19.59 4.28
CA TYR A 335 30.85 -20.83 3.65
C TYR A 335 30.23 -22.05 4.31
N PHE A 336 29.69 -22.95 3.50
CA PHE A 336 29.03 -24.18 3.94
C PHE A 336 29.55 -25.40 3.18
N THR A 337 29.39 -26.58 3.75
CA THR A 337 29.75 -27.84 3.12
C THR A 337 28.68 -28.41 2.19
N SER A 338 27.53 -27.75 2.10
CA SER A 338 26.38 -28.20 1.30
C SER A 338 25.82 -27.10 0.41
N SER A 339 25.47 -27.43 -0.83
CA SER A 339 24.74 -26.57 -1.78
C SER A 339 23.22 -26.60 -1.60
N SER A 340 22.71 -27.52 -0.80
CA SER A 340 21.26 -27.74 -0.62
C SER A 340 20.76 -27.50 0.79
N VAL A 341 21.66 -27.40 1.77
CA VAL A 341 21.33 -27.21 3.19
C VAL A 341 22.23 -26.14 3.78
N CYS A 342 21.61 -25.09 4.29
CA CYS A 342 22.24 -24.05 5.07
C CYS A 342 21.84 -24.27 6.54
N SER A 343 22.77 -24.75 7.36
CA SER A 343 22.53 -25.08 8.76
C SER A 343 23.83 -25.02 9.57
N GLU A 344 23.71 -25.01 10.88
CA GLU A 344 24.87 -25.02 11.79
C GLU A 344 25.79 -26.22 11.51
N SER A 345 25.24 -27.40 11.22
CA SER A 345 26.01 -28.60 10.93
C SER A 345 26.79 -28.56 9.61
N THR A 346 26.40 -27.65 8.70
CA THR A 346 27.06 -27.47 7.39
C THR A 346 27.90 -26.21 7.32
N LEU A 347 27.81 -25.29 8.30
CA LEU A 347 28.60 -24.08 8.38
C LEU A 347 30.08 -24.42 8.59
N VAL A 348 30.94 -23.82 7.78
CA VAL A 348 32.41 -23.95 7.93
C VAL A 348 32.87 -22.81 8.82
N THR A 349 33.19 -23.17 10.07
CA THR A 349 33.81 -22.26 11.01
C THR A 349 35.32 -22.59 11.09
N THR A 350 36.16 -21.82 10.40
CA THR A 350 37.59 -21.90 10.54
C THR A 350 38.16 -20.50 10.72
N ASP A 351 39.19 -20.36 11.60
CA ASP A 351 39.91 -19.11 11.86
C ASP A 351 40.62 -18.53 10.61
N LYS A 352 40.55 -19.23 9.47
CA LYS A 352 41.22 -18.88 8.21
C LYS A 352 40.27 -18.54 7.04
N THR A 353 38.99 -18.76 7.18
CA THR A 353 38.01 -18.27 6.18
C THR A 353 37.58 -16.88 6.58
N ASP A 354 38.19 -15.87 5.98
CA ASP A 354 37.68 -14.49 6.00
C ASP A 354 36.31 -14.49 5.37
N LEU A 355 35.27 -14.71 6.19
CA LEU A 355 33.91 -14.51 5.79
C LEU A 355 33.79 -13.07 5.31
N THR A 356 33.49 -12.87 4.05
CA THR A 356 33.30 -11.52 3.53
C THR A 356 32.03 -10.94 4.16
N SER A 357 32.22 -10.00 5.08
CA SER A 357 31.13 -9.23 5.67
C SER A 357 31.06 -7.85 5.01
N ILE A 358 29.87 -7.39 4.75
CA ILE A 358 29.62 -6.05 4.22
C ILE A 358 28.62 -5.37 5.15
N ALA A 359 29.11 -4.44 5.97
CA ALA A 359 28.29 -3.62 6.84
C ALA A 359 27.61 -2.50 6.06
N TYR A 360 26.34 -2.25 6.35
CA TYR A 360 25.53 -1.21 5.73
C TYR A 360 25.56 -1.28 4.19
N PRO A 361 25.27 -2.45 3.59
CA PRO A 361 25.41 -2.67 2.16
C PRO A 361 24.44 -1.78 1.37
N ARG A 362 24.83 -1.43 0.14
CA ARG A 362 24.04 -0.66 -0.81
C ARG A 362 24.47 -0.91 -2.25
N LEU A 363 23.62 -0.59 -3.18
CA LEU A 363 23.90 -0.61 -4.61
C LEU A 363 24.01 0.81 -5.15
N GLN A 364 24.92 1.03 -6.08
CA GLN A 364 25.06 2.27 -6.83
C GLN A 364 25.32 1.92 -8.28
N LYS A 365 24.45 2.38 -9.20
CA LYS A 365 24.56 2.12 -10.63
C LYS A 365 25.77 2.87 -11.19
N ILE A 366 26.53 2.19 -12.04
CA ILE A 366 27.69 2.79 -12.68
C ILE A 366 27.20 3.59 -13.88
N ALA A 367 27.39 4.92 -13.85
CA ALA A 367 27.12 5.77 -15.00
C ALA A 367 28.14 5.47 -16.11
N GLY A 368 27.70 5.48 -17.37
CA GLY A 368 28.48 4.97 -18.50
C GLY A 368 29.86 5.60 -18.76
N SER A 369 30.33 6.59 -17.97
CA SER A 369 31.66 7.21 -18.06
C SER A 369 32.54 7.11 -16.81
N ASP A 370 31.99 6.66 -15.64
CA ASP A 370 32.68 6.84 -14.36
C ASP A 370 33.15 5.54 -13.65
N ALA A 371 33.37 4.49 -14.44
CA ALA A 371 33.75 3.16 -13.95
C ALA A 371 35.07 3.10 -13.15
N LYS A 372 35.71 4.20 -12.77
CA LYS A 372 37.04 4.17 -12.12
C LYS A 372 37.18 4.87 -10.77
N SER A 373 36.18 5.60 -10.26
CA SER A 373 36.41 6.49 -9.11
C SER A 373 36.25 5.86 -7.73
N LEU A 374 35.50 4.79 -7.58
CA LEU A 374 35.26 4.16 -6.27
C LEU A 374 36.34 3.13 -5.83
N LYS A 375 37.15 2.66 -6.77
CA LYS A 375 38.27 1.71 -6.44
C LYS A 375 39.56 2.41 -5.96
N ALA A 376 39.57 3.72 -5.82
CA ALA A 376 40.81 4.50 -5.58
C ALA A 376 40.88 5.24 -4.24
N ASN A 377 40.02 4.93 -3.29
CA ASN A 377 40.09 5.54 -1.95
C ASN A 377 40.24 4.48 -0.85
#